data_203182e0e20d4131bcdd5169be32c4d8
#
_entry.id   203182e0e20d4131bcdd5169be32c4d8
#
_cell.length_a   1.000
_cell.length_b   1.000
_cell.length_c   1.000
_cell.angle_alpha   90.00
_cell.angle_beta   90.00
_cell.angle_gamma   90.00
#
_symmetry.space_group_name_H-M   'P 1'
#
loop_
_entity.id
_entity.type
_entity.pdbx_description
1 polymer ?
#
loop_
_entity_poly.entity_id
_entity_poly.type
_entity_poly.pdbx_seq_one_letter_code
_entity_poly.pdbx_strand_id
1 'polypeptide(L)'
;GASIPVISVTVMGTEEKTNTGSIPMQEDGQMKKSYIREKKYRCGSEYMAVGIYAVTDQEHRRRGKKHKESDRGQKERNKHASLRRKQRKAIANFGRDGFFLTGTYEELYLPEDFAACRRDVENYKRRVIGATVKRFGVNRDKIRMMLWAVRKGEAGRLHMHGFAECVGMGAADRREWREMLEDLWRRRVPGTGEYEPLGTMNADRMDMKKLLGVDGQGKNGTIGYIYGHKERACIETRNLSQPEELAPSDTKWSRRQLRKGCTECAENAYWWEQHYPGFEVVQVMIYDPGQLYEADRPRPDGWEATEAQAYLILRRRGFAKVRT
;
A
#
# COMPACT_ATOMS: atom_id res chain seq x y z
N GLY A 1 -25.43 -7.41 -22.21
CA GLY A 1 -24.11 -6.95 -22.50
C GLY A 1 -23.28 -7.01 -21.23
N ALA A 2 -22.31 -7.93 -21.15
CA ALA A 2 -21.37 -8.00 -20.05
C ALA A 2 -20.39 -6.83 -20.17
N SER A 3 -20.44 -5.89 -19.24
CA SER A 3 -19.45 -4.83 -19.14
C SER A 3 -18.08 -5.45 -18.86
N ILE A 4 -17.13 -5.23 -19.75
CA ILE A 4 -15.72 -5.58 -19.58
C ILE A 4 -15.23 -4.82 -18.34
N PRO A 5 -14.61 -5.48 -17.36
CA PRO A 5 -14.07 -4.76 -16.21
C PRO A 5 -12.92 -3.88 -16.68
N VAL A 6 -13.03 -2.55 -16.44
CA VAL A 6 -11.94 -1.61 -16.67
C VAL A 6 -10.86 -1.90 -15.63
N ILE A 7 -9.72 -2.41 -16.11
CA ILE A 7 -8.55 -2.62 -15.27
C ILE A 7 -7.74 -1.34 -15.26
N SER A 8 -7.33 -0.89 -14.08
CA SER A 8 -6.28 0.10 -13.96
C SER A 8 -4.93 -0.59 -14.15
N VAL A 9 -4.32 -0.38 -15.31
CA VAL A 9 -2.92 -0.76 -15.57
C VAL A 9 -2.05 0.46 -15.35
N THR A 10 -1.14 0.37 -14.42
CA THR A 10 -0.12 1.38 -14.21
C THR A 10 1.19 0.88 -14.79
N VAL A 11 1.52 1.33 -16.00
CA VAL A 11 2.86 1.19 -16.56
C VAL A 11 3.67 2.38 -16.06
N MET A 12 4.73 2.12 -15.33
CA MET A 12 5.63 3.16 -14.85
C MET A 12 6.71 3.39 -15.89
N GLY A 13 6.52 4.42 -16.75
CA GLY A 13 7.44 5.02 -17.71
C GLY A 13 6.97 4.97 -19.17
N THR A 14 7.31 5.98 -19.92
CA THR A 14 7.09 6.11 -21.36
C THR A 14 8.42 6.33 -22.06
N GLU A 15 8.59 5.67 -23.14
CA GLU A 15 9.17 5.92 -24.47
C GLU A 15 10.02 4.75 -24.98
N GLU A 16 9.71 4.39 -26.22
CA GLU A 16 10.32 3.30 -26.94
C GLU A 16 11.82 3.49 -27.15
N LYS A 17 12.62 2.50 -26.78
CA LYS A 17 13.82 2.11 -27.53
C LYS A 17 14.03 0.61 -27.41
N THR A 18 13.84 -0.06 -28.51
CA THR A 18 14.28 -1.45 -28.74
C THR A 18 15.77 -1.57 -28.46
N ASN A 19 16.13 -2.35 -27.45
CA ASN A 19 17.50 -2.79 -27.29
C ASN A 19 17.53 -4.29 -26.98
N THR A 20 17.98 -5.05 -27.96
CA THR A 20 18.34 -6.46 -27.84
C THR A 20 19.63 -6.55 -27.01
N GLY A 21 19.51 -6.53 -25.69
CA GLY A 21 20.65 -6.65 -24.79
C GLY A 21 21.10 -8.12 -24.65
N SER A 22 22.28 -8.43 -25.15
CA SER A 22 23.03 -9.64 -24.87
C SER A 22 23.38 -9.72 -23.37
N ILE A 23 23.31 -10.93 -22.80
CA ILE A 23 23.65 -11.22 -21.41
C ILE A 23 25.17 -11.04 -21.25
N PRO A 24 25.67 -10.17 -20.36
CA PRO A 24 27.10 -10.05 -20.13
C PRO A 24 27.65 -11.33 -19.49
N MET A 25 28.70 -11.87 -20.08
CA MET A 25 29.51 -12.94 -19.48
C MET A 25 30.50 -12.33 -18.47
N GLN A 26 30.58 -12.88 -17.27
CA GLN A 26 31.69 -12.61 -16.37
C GLN A 26 32.86 -13.50 -16.69
N GLU A 27 34.08 -13.03 -16.42
CA GLU A 27 35.37 -13.68 -16.74
C GLU A 27 35.56 -15.12 -16.21
N ASP A 28 34.68 -15.58 -15.29
CA ASP A 28 34.77 -16.94 -14.71
C ASP A 28 33.90 -18.02 -15.38
N GLY A 29 33.29 -17.75 -16.53
CA GLY A 29 32.57 -18.75 -17.33
C GLY A 29 31.32 -19.40 -16.70
N GLN A 30 30.96 -19.09 -15.46
CA GLN A 30 29.77 -19.64 -14.80
C GLN A 30 28.54 -18.81 -15.14
N MET A 31 27.63 -19.38 -15.90
CA MET A 31 26.29 -18.76 -16.11
C MET A 31 25.56 -18.65 -14.79
N LYS A 32 25.24 -17.41 -14.39
CA LYS A 32 24.40 -17.17 -13.21
C LYS A 32 23.02 -17.77 -13.47
N LYS A 33 22.64 -18.77 -12.68
CA LYS A 33 21.27 -19.30 -12.72
C LYS A 33 20.33 -18.22 -12.19
N SER A 34 19.34 -17.86 -12.99
CA SER A 34 18.28 -16.98 -12.56
C SER A 34 16.93 -17.55 -13.00
N TYR A 35 15.91 -17.37 -12.17
CA TYR A 35 14.57 -17.90 -12.37
C TYR A 35 13.53 -16.86 -12.00
N ILE A 36 12.29 -17.09 -12.41
CA ILE A 36 11.18 -16.20 -12.06
C ILE A 36 10.48 -16.76 -10.82
N ARG A 37 10.37 -15.91 -9.79
CA ARG A 37 9.67 -16.22 -8.54
C ARG A 37 8.31 -15.55 -8.50
N GLU A 38 7.30 -16.34 -8.16
CA GLU A 38 6.00 -15.84 -7.73
C GLU A 38 5.92 -15.86 -6.21
N LYS A 39 5.59 -14.72 -5.60
CA LYS A 39 5.19 -14.61 -4.18
C LYS A 39 3.75 -14.21 -4.07
N LYS A 40 3.00 -14.93 -3.27
CA LYS A 40 1.57 -14.67 -3.00
C LYS A 40 1.36 -14.31 -1.55
N TYR A 41 0.44 -13.37 -1.32
CA TYR A 41 0.03 -12.94 0.01
C TYR A 41 -1.49 -12.95 0.08
N ARG A 42 -2.06 -13.75 0.98
CA ARG A 42 -3.48 -13.69 1.30
C ARG A 42 -3.74 -12.47 2.17
N CYS A 43 -4.59 -11.57 1.70
CA CYS A 43 -4.93 -10.31 2.37
C CYS A 43 -6.40 -10.39 2.83
N GLY A 44 -6.61 -10.93 4.02
CA GLY A 44 -7.95 -11.26 4.50
C GLY A 44 -8.58 -12.41 3.70
N SER A 45 -9.92 -12.45 3.67
CA SER A 45 -10.69 -13.49 2.96
C SER A 45 -10.95 -13.15 1.49
N GLU A 46 -10.90 -11.88 1.12
CA GLU A 46 -11.36 -11.37 -0.18
C GLU A 46 -10.22 -11.18 -1.18
N TYR A 47 -9.03 -10.74 -0.73
CA TYR A 47 -7.96 -10.31 -1.62
C TYR A 47 -6.72 -11.19 -1.56
N MET A 48 -6.00 -11.23 -2.67
CA MET A 48 -4.67 -11.81 -2.78
C MET A 48 -3.76 -10.83 -3.53
N ALA A 49 -2.57 -10.60 -3.00
CA ALA A 49 -1.53 -9.85 -3.68
C ALA A 49 -0.47 -10.80 -4.22
N VAL A 50 -0.01 -10.58 -5.45
CA VAL A 50 0.97 -11.41 -6.13
C VAL A 50 2.10 -10.56 -6.67
N GLY A 51 3.34 -10.94 -6.35
CA GLY A 51 4.55 -10.36 -6.94
C GLY A 51 5.25 -11.40 -7.81
N ILE A 52 5.59 -11.03 -9.05
CA ILE A 52 6.28 -11.89 -10.02
C ILE A 52 7.54 -11.14 -10.46
N TYR A 53 8.71 -11.71 -10.20
CA TYR A 53 9.99 -11.05 -10.45
C TYR A 53 11.14 -12.05 -10.61
N ALA A 54 12.22 -11.62 -11.29
CA ALA A 54 13.43 -12.43 -11.43
C ALA A 54 14.23 -12.46 -10.14
N VAL A 55 14.82 -13.63 -9.85
CA VAL A 55 15.72 -13.87 -8.73
C VAL A 55 17.02 -14.46 -9.27
N THR A 56 18.16 -14.01 -8.75
CA THR A 56 19.48 -14.58 -9.06
C THR A 56 20.04 -15.35 -7.86
N ASP A 57 20.88 -16.37 -8.09
CA ASP A 57 21.45 -17.20 -7.03
C ASP A 57 22.28 -16.41 -6.01
N GLN A 58 22.75 -15.20 -6.36
CA GLN A 58 23.46 -14.33 -5.43
C GLN A 58 22.57 -13.73 -4.33
N GLU A 59 21.26 -13.66 -4.52
CA GLU A 59 20.33 -13.11 -3.52
C GLU A 59 20.13 -14.02 -2.31
N HIS A 60 20.53 -15.30 -2.40
CA HIS A 60 20.45 -16.26 -1.29
C HIS A 60 21.62 -16.19 -0.30
N ARG A 61 22.69 -15.44 -0.61
CA ARG A 61 23.76 -15.24 0.37
C ARG A 61 23.23 -14.44 1.56
N ARG A 62 23.45 -14.97 2.77
CA ARG A 62 23.09 -14.27 4.03
C ARG A 62 23.63 -12.86 3.97
N ARG A 63 22.73 -11.87 3.97
CA ARG A 63 23.10 -10.46 4.05
C ARG A 63 23.77 -10.21 5.39
N GLY A 64 25.06 -9.93 5.41
CA GLY A 64 25.76 -9.43 6.58
C GLY A 64 25.18 -8.10 7.07
N LYS A 65 25.60 -7.67 8.27
CA LYS A 65 25.22 -6.34 8.80
C LYS A 65 25.60 -5.27 7.76
N LYS A 66 24.62 -4.46 7.38
CA LYS A 66 24.81 -3.40 6.38
C LYS A 66 25.60 -2.25 7.00
N HIS A 67 26.80 -2.00 6.50
CA HIS A 67 27.67 -0.91 6.95
C HIS A 67 27.62 0.35 6.05
N LYS A 68 26.94 0.29 4.90
CA LYS A 68 26.85 1.41 3.95
C LYS A 68 25.40 1.90 3.82
N GLU A 69 25.21 3.20 3.61
CA GLU A 69 23.92 3.75 3.21
C GLU A 69 23.41 3.09 1.92
N SER A 70 22.09 2.98 1.82
CA SER A 70 21.47 2.51 0.58
C SER A 70 21.66 3.56 -0.52
N ASP A 71 22.05 3.12 -1.71
CA ASP A 71 22.01 3.97 -2.90
C ASP A 71 20.56 4.42 -3.22
N ARG A 72 20.41 5.37 -4.14
CA ARG A 72 19.11 5.93 -4.52
C ARG A 72 18.14 4.84 -5.01
N GLY A 73 18.61 3.94 -5.88
CA GLY A 73 17.78 2.85 -6.39
C GLY A 73 17.32 1.89 -5.29
N GLN A 74 18.19 1.58 -4.33
CA GLN A 74 17.81 0.76 -3.16
C GLN A 74 16.82 1.49 -2.24
N LYS A 75 16.98 2.82 -2.04
CA LYS A 75 16.03 3.63 -1.27
C LYS A 75 14.63 3.59 -1.91
N GLU A 76 14.53 3.74 -3.25
CA GLU A 76 13.26 3.64 -3.97
C GLU A 76 12.65 2.23 -3.91
N ARG A 77 13.45 1.17 -4.12
CA ARG A 77 12.97 -0.22 -3.93
C ARG A 77 12.42 -0.46 -2.53
N ASN A 78 13.11 0.02 -1.49
CA ASN A 78 12.67 -0.10 -0.11
C ASN A 78 11.36 0.67 0.13
N LYS A 79 11.21 1.86 -0.47
CA LYS A 79 9.98 2.66 -0.42
C LYS A 79 8.81 1.91 -1.06
N HIS A 80 8.97 1.37 -2.26
CA HIS A 80 7.95 0.56 -2.94
C HIS A 80 7.61 -0.72 -2.16
N ALA A 81 8.60 -1.43 -1.63
CA ALA A 81 8.37 -2.62 -0.80
C ALA A 81 7.58 -2.28 0.48
N SER A 82 7.91 -1.16 1.12
CA SER A 82 7.20 -0.66 2.30
C SER A 82 5.76 -0.27 1.98
N LEU A 83 5.54 0.44 0.85
CA LEU A 83 4.20 0.81 0.36
C LEU A 83 3.35 -0.44 0.13
N ARG A 84 3.86 -1.41 -0.65
CA ARG A 84 3.13 -2.66 -0.92
C ARG A 84 2.79 -3.43 0.35
N ARG A 85 3.72 -3.48 1.32
CA ARG A 85 3.48 -4.12 2.61
C ARG A 85 2.32 -3.45 3.37
N LYS A 86 2.28 -2.12 3.40
CA LYS A 86 1.20 -1.36 4.04
C LYS A 86 -0.12 -1.48 3.29
N GLN A 87 -0.09 -1.47 1.96
CA GLN A 87 -1.27 -1.70 1.14
C GLN A 87 -1.88 -3.08 1.41
N ARG A 88 -1.06 -4.15 1.39
CA ARG A 88 -1.52 -5.50 1.74
C ARG A 88 -2.12 -5.55 3.15
N LYS A 89 -1.48 -4.89 4.13
CA LYS A 89 -2.01 -4.84 5.49
C LYS A 89 -3.31 -4.07 5.56
N ALA A 90 -3.45 -2.96 4.84
CA ALA A 90 -4.69 -2.19 4.79
C ALA A 90 -5.85 -3.02 4.21
N ILE A 91 -5.68 -3.64 3.04
CA ILE A 91 -6.74 -4.45 2.42
C ILE A 91 -7.05 -5.75 3.19
N ALA A 92 -6.16 -6.21 4.06
CA ALA A 92 -6.42 -7.34 4.95
C ALA A 92 -7.27 -6.98 6.17
N ASN A 93 -7.38 -5.69 6.50
CA ASN A 93 -7.99 -5.24 7.75
C ASN A 93 -9.15 -4.28 7.59
N PHE A 94 -9.23 -3.58 6.47
CA PHE A 94 -10.23 -2.54 6.24
C PHE A 94 -11.05 -2.85 5.00
N GLY A 95 -12.36 -2.75 5.14
CA GLY A 95 -13.34 -3.00 4.10
C GLY A 95 -14.27 -1.81 3.90
N ARG A 96 -15.39 -2.07 3.21
CA ARG A 96 -16.40 -1.04 2.90
C ARG A 96 -17.12 -0.48 4.12
N ASP A 97 -17.02 -1.16 5.25
CA ASP A 97 -17.63 -0.77 6.52
C ASP A 97 -16.73 0.16 7.35
N GLY A 98 -15.51 0.36 6.90
CA GLY A 98 -14.56 1.29 7.48
C GLY A 98 -14.70 2.72 6.99
N PHE A 99 -13.88 3.59 7.56
CA PHE A 99 -13.75 5.00 7.19
C PHE A 99 -12.32 5.35 6.84
N PHE A 100 -12.17 6.22 5.85
CA PHE A 100 -10.95 6.95 5.58
C PHE A 100 -11.01 8.29 6.33
N LEU A 101 -9.98 8.55 7.13
CA LEU A 101 -9.90 9.71 8.00
C LEU A 101 -8.91 10.73 7.45
N THR A 102 -9.31 12.00 7.49
CA THR A 102 -8.44 13.14 7.20
C THR A 102 -8.61 14.19 8.27
N GLY A 103 -7.58 14.35 9.11
CA GLY A 103 -7.55 15.34 10.20
C GLY A 103 -6.61 16.48 9.86
N THR A 104 -7.12 17.71 9.89
CA THR A 104 -6.35 18.94 9.70
C THR A 104 -6.34 19.76 10.99
N TYR A 105 -5.38 20.69 11.10
CA TYR A 105 -5.29 21.60 12.24
C TYR A 105 -5.79 22.99 11.86
N GLU A 106 -6.42 23.67 12.79
CA GLU A 106 -6.54 25.14 12.73
C GLU A 106 -5.17 25.78 12.95
N GLU A 107 -5.00 27.02 12.49
CA GLU A 107 -3.71 27.71 12.58
C GLU A 107 -3.21 27.82 14.02
N LEU A 108 -4.13 28.14 14.95
CA LEU A 108 -3.84 28.27 16.38
C LEU A 108 -3.29 26.94 17.02
N TYR A 109 -3.66 25.82 16.45
CA TYR A 109 -3.35 24.47 16.98
C TYR A 109 -2.34 23.71 16.12
N LEU A 110 -1.74 24.37 15.12
CA LEU A 110 -0.75 23.74 14.28
C LEU A 110 0.44 23.27 15.13
N PRO A 111 0.80 21.97 15.10
CA PRO A 111 1.92 21.47 15.89
C PRO A 111 3.23 22.16 15.50
N GLU A 112 4.07 22.45 16.48
CA GLU A 112 5.39 23.06 16.28
C GLU A 112 6.31 22.16 15.46
N ASP A 113 6.20 20.85 15.66
CA ASP A 113 7.05 19.87 15.00
C ASP A 113 6.28 18.58 14.62
N PHE A 114 6.94 17.73 13.87
CA PHE A 114 6.39 16.44 13.44
C PHE A 114 6.16 15.47 14.63
N ALA A 115 6.97 15.56 15.69
CA ALA A 115 6.81 14.72 16.88
C ALA A 115 5.54 15.10 17.66
N ALA A 116 5.21 16.40 17.73
CA ALA A 116 3.97 16.89 18.33
C ALA A 116 2.76 16.37 17.54
N CYS A 117 2.76 16.50 16.20
CA CYS A 117 1.71 15.92 15.34
C CYS A 117 1.53 14.42 15.59
N ARG A 118 2.63 13.67 15.67
CA ARG A 118 2.58 12.24 15.98
C ARG A 118 1.93 11.96 17.33
N ARG A 119 2.26 12.73 18.37
CA ARG A 119 1.63 12.60 19.70
C ARG A 119 0.12 12.86 19.66
N ASP A 120 -0.33 13.85 18.89
CA ASP A 120 -1.75 14.14 18.73
C ASP A 120 -2.50 12.99 18.06
N VAL A 121 -1.93 12.39 17.02
CA VAL A 121 -2.50 11.21 16.35
C VAL A 121 -2.54 10.00 17.29
N GLU A 122 -1.52 9.78 18.12
CA GLU A 122 -1.52 8.73 19.14
C GLU A 122 -2.58 8.97 20.23
N ASN A 123 -2.76 10.22 20.65
CA ASN A 123 -3.80 10.63 21.60
C ASN A 123 -5.20 10.46 21.00
N TYR A 124 -5.39 10.86 19.75
CA TYR A 124 -6.63 10.64 19.00
C TYR A 124 -6.99 9.16 18.96
N LYS A 125 -6.08 8.29 18.56
CA LYS A 125 -6.29 6.83 18.56
C LYS A 125 -6.76 6.32 19.93
N ARG A 126 -6.13 6.77 21.01
CA ARG A 126 -6.50 6.36 22.37
C ARG A 126 -7.90 6.82 22.74
N ARG A 127 -8.26 8.07 22.42
CA ARG A 127 -9.61 8.62 22.67
C ARG A 127 -10.68 7.85 21.90
N VAL A 128 -10.46 7.63 20.60
CA VAL A 128 -11.39 6.86 19.76
C VAL A 128 -11.65 5.49 20.36
N ILE A 129 -10.60 4.72 20.70
CA ILE A 129 -10.77 3.39 21.26
C ILE A 129 -11.55 3.46 22.58
N GLY A 130 -11.18 4.35 23.50
CA GLY A 130 -11.85 4.48 24.80
C GLY A 130 -13.31 4.88 24.67
N ALA A 131 -13.62 5.88 23.85
CA ALA A 131 -14.98 6.35 23.60
C ALA A 131 -15.85 5.28 22.93
N THR A 132 -15.30 4.56 21.93
CA THR A 132 -16.01 3.49 21.21
C THR A 132 -16.39 2.35 22.16
N VAL A 133 -15.46 1.88 22.99
CA VAL A 133 -15.74 0.85 24.01
C VAL A 133 -16.82 1.33 24.98
N LYS A 134 -16.69 2.55 25.49
CA LYS A 134 -17.64 3.12 26.45
C LYS A 134 -19.04 3.29 25.86
N ARG A 135 -19.14 3.79 24.62
CA ARG A 135 -20.42 4.14 23.99
C ARG A 135 -21.18 2.93 23.47
N PHE A 136 -20.47 2.00 22.81
CA PHE A 136 -21.11 0.89 22.09
C PHE A 136 -20.93 -0.48 22.78
N GLY A 137 -20.21 -0.54 23.89
CA GLY A 137 -19.97 -1.81 24.61
C GLY A 137 -19.16 -2.85 23.81
N VAL A 138 -18.49 -2.43 22.75
CA VAL A 138 -17.73 -3.34 21.88
C VAL A 138 -16.39 -3.73 22.49
N ASN A 139 -15.92 -4.95 22.20
CA ASN A 139 -14.58 -5.33 22.59
C ASN A 139 -13.54 -4.49 21.84
N ARG A 140 -12.50 -4.05 22.57
CA ARG A 140 -11.36 -3.28 22.03
C ARG A 140 -10.71 -3.94 20.82
N ASP A 141 -10.67 -5.25 20.76
CA ASP A 141 -10.07 -6.01 19.67
C ASP A 141 -10.86 -5.95 18.36
N LYS A 142 -12.08 -5.43 18.38
CA LYS A 142 -12.87 -5.16 17.18
C LYS A 142 -12.56 -3.81 16.55
N ILE A 143 -11.89 -2.90 17.28
CA ILE A 143 -11.58 -1.56 16.81
C ILE A 143 -10.22 -1.57 16.13
N ARG A 144 -10.20 -1.42 14.81
CA ARG A 144 -9.00 -1.42 13.98
C ARG A 144 -8.70 -0.01 13.50
N MET A 145 -7.46 0.43 13.67
CA MET A 145 -7.00 1.73 13.18
C MET A 145 -5.59 1.63 12.62
N MET A 146 -5.37 2.31 11.48
CA MET A 146 -4.08 2.50 10.85
C MET A 146 -3.97 3.96 10.44
N LEU A 147 -3.26 4.77 11.21
CA LEU A 147 -3.20 6.22 11.10
C LEU A 147 -1.79 6.66 10.72
N TRP A 148 -1.68 7.80 10.07
CA TRP A 148 -0.39 8.43 9.75
C TRP A 148 -0.43 9.91 10.12
N ALA A 149 0.54 10.33 10.94
CA ALA A 149 0.97 11.71 10.96
C ALA A 149 1.78 11.97 9.69
N VAL A 150 1.52 13.04 8.97
CA VAL A 150 2.17 13.34 7.69
C VAL A 150 2.51 14.82 7.53
N ARG A 151 3.56 15.10 6.72
CA ARG A 151 3.93 16.44 6.26
C ARG A 151 4.21 16.43 4.76
N LYS A 152 3.55 17.31 4.01
CA LYS A 152 3.75 17.47 2.57
C LYS A 152 4.89 18.46 2.31
N GLY A 153 6.09 17.95 1.95
CA GLY A 153 7.27 18.80 1.71
C GLY A 153 7.85 19.41 2.98
N GLU A 154 8.82 20.32 2.86
CA GLU A 154 9.46 21.00 4.01
C GLU A 154 8.57 22.06 4.63
N ALA A 155 7.95 22.89 3.80
CA ALA A 155 6.99 23.92 4.20
C ALA A 155 5.55 23.40 4.28
N GLY A 156 5.32 22.08 4.09
CA GLY A 156 4.00 21.47 4.06
C GLY A 156 3.37 21.42 5.44
N ARG A 157 2.06 21.71 5.48
CA ARG A 157 1.26 21.68 6.70
C ARG A 157 1.17 20.27 7.26
N LEU A 158 1.32 20.14 8.57
CA LEU A 158 1.12 18.89 9.32
C LEU A 158 -0.36 18.52 9.30
N HIS A 159 -0.66 17.24 9.12
CA HIS A 159 -2.02 16.71 9.13
C HIS A 159 -2.01 15.19 9.37
N MET A 160 -3.19 14.58 9.44
CA MET A 160 -3.36 13.16 9.67
C MET A 160 -4.18 12.53 8.55
N HIS A 161 -3.76 11.34 8.10
CA HIS A 161 -4.58 10.42 7.30
C HIS A 161 -4.68 9.08 7.98
N GLY A 162 -5.73 8.32 7.68
CA GLY A 162 -5.81 6.97 8.21
C GLY A 162 -7.07 6.22 7.87
N PHE A 163 -7.13 5.00 8.39
CA PHE A 163 -8.27 4.11 8.29
C PHE A 163 -8.75 3.71 9.67
N ALA A 164 -10.06 3.63 9.84
CA ALA A 164 -10.71 3.12 11.04
C ALA A 164 -11.86 2.19 10.68
N GLU A 165 -11.99 1.06 11.38
CA GLU A 165 -13.10 0.13 11.25
C GLU A 165 -13.39 -0.51 12.60
N CYS A 166 -14.69 -0.62 12.94
CA CYS A 166 -15.15 -1.42 14.07
C CYS A 166 -15.86 -2.67 13.52
N VAL A 167 -15.19 -3.81 13.65
CA VAL A 167 -15.63 -5.08 13.04
C VAL A 167 -16.97 -5.54 13.64
N GLY A 168 -17.97 -5.75 12.76
CA GLY A 168 -19.30 -6.22 13.15
C GLY A 168 -20.21 -5.15 13.72
N MET A 169 -19.85 -3.86 13.63
CA MET A 169 -20.72 -2.76 14.03
C MET A 169 -21.90 -2.62 13.05
N GLY A 170 -23.12 -2.50 13.60
CA GLY A 170 -24.35 -2.30 12.81
C GLY A 170 -24.37 -0.97 12.06
N ALA A 171 -25.22 -0.86 11.03
CA ALA A 171 -25.28 0.32 10.18
C ALA A 171 -25.70 1.60 10.95
N ALA A 172 -26.60 1.48 11.93
CA ALA A 172 -27.06 2.61 12.76
C ALA A 172 -25.91 3.11 13.65
N ASP A 173 -25.27 2.19 14.40
CA ASP A 173 -24.16 2.53 15.27
C ASP A 173 -22.96 3.07 14.49
N ARG A 174 -22.75 2.59 13.27
CA ARG A 174 -21.67 3.08 12.40
C ARG A 174 -21.84 4.53 11.99
N ARG A 175 -23.08 5.01 11.81
CA ARG A 175 -23.34 6.44 11.55
C ARG A 175 -22.98 7.30 12.75
N GLU A 176 -23.42 6.90 13.94
CA GLU A 176 -23.06 7.58 15.18
C GLU A 176 -21.54 7.51 15.44
N TRP A 177 -20.92 6.36 15.16
CA TRP A 177 -19.48 6.21 15.30
C TRP A 177 -18.69 7.11 14.34
N ARG A 178 -19.20 7.36 13.13
CA ARG A 178 -18.61 8.32 12.20
C ARG A 178 -18.57 9.72 12.80
N GLU A 179 -19.70 10.19 13.30
CA GLU A 179 -19.81 11.51 13.96
C GLU A 179 -18.85 11.60 15.16
N MET A 180 -18.77 10.54 15.95
CA MET A 180 -17.83 10.45 17.07
C MET A 180 -16.37 10.46 16.61
N LEU A 181 -16.01 9.81 15.48
CA LEU A 181 -14.67 9.89 14.91
C LEU A 181 -14.28 11.31 14.55
N GLU A 182 -15.21 12.06 13.95
CA GLU A 182 -15.02 13.47 13.58
C GLU A 182 -14.86 14.36 14.82
N ASP A 183 -15.70 14.16 15.82
CA ASP A 183 -15.76 14.94 17.06
C ASP A 183 -14.55 14.73 18.00
N LEU A 184 -13.94 13.59 17.97
CA LEU A 184 -12.80 13.26 18.84
C LEU A 184 -11.45 13.82 18.37
N TRP A 185 -11.40 14.58 17.26
CA TRP A 185 -10.19 15.29 16.85
C TRP A 185 -9.98 16.54 17.70
N ARG A 186 -9.63 16.33 18.98
CA ARG A 186 -9.56 17.34 20.03
C ARG A 186 -8.27 17.23 20.82
N ARG A 187 -7.90 18.27 21.53
CA ARG A 187 -6.84 18.25 22.56
C ARG A 187 -7.40 18.56 23.93
N ARG A 188 -6.73 18.11 24.94
CA ARG A 188 -7.07 18.48 26.34
C ARG A 188 -6.46 19.85 26.64
N VAL A 189 -7.27 20.75 27.18
CA VAL A 189 -6.82 22.07 27.64
C VAL A 189 -6.10 21.90 28.96
N PRO A 190 -4.84 22.37 29.06
CA PRO A 190 -4.09 22.31 30.32
C PRO A 190 -4.81 23.06 31.44
N GLY A 191 -4.89 22.46 32.64
CA GLY A 191 -5.47 23.05 33.86
C GLY A 191 -6.99 22.97 33.98
N THR A 192 -7.76 22.89 32.90
CA THR A 192 -9.24 22.87 32.97
C THR A 192 -9.82 21.47 32.92
N GLY A 193 -9.12 20.54 32.29
CA GLY A 193 -9.66 19.20 32.01
C GLY A 193 -10.62 19.12 30.83
N GLU A 194 -10.94 20.23 30.21
CA GLU A 194 -11.80 20.36 29.04
C GLU A 194 -11.09 19.93 27.75
N TYR A 195 -11.86 19.73 26.68
CA TYR A 195 -11.35 19.38 25.35
C TYR A 195 -11.81 20.41 24.33
N GLU A 196 -10.89 20.88 23.51
CA GLU A 196 -11.14 21.78 22.40
C GLU A 196 -10.76 21.14 21.06
N PRO A 197 -11.46 21.47 19.95
CA PRO A 197 -11.12 20.95 18.62
C PRO A 197 -9.71 21.34 18.22
N LEU A 198 -8.98 20.41 17.59
CA LEU A 198 -7.68 20.70 16.96
C LEU A 198 -7.84 21.35 15.57
N GLY A 199 -8.99 21.17 14.97
CA GLY A 199 -9.34 21.56 13.62
C GLY A 199 -10.42 20.66 13.05
N THR A 200 -10.39 20.42 11.74
CA THR A 200 -11.41 19.62 11.04
C THR A 200 -10.98 18.17 10.92
N MET A 201 -11.91 17.25 11.19
CA MET A 201 -11.78 15.82 10.90
C MET A 201 -12.90 15.40 9.97
N ASN A 202 -12.53 14.75 8.86
CA ASN A 202 -13.47 14.11 7.94
C ASN A 202 -13.33 12.59 8.04
N ALA A 203 -14.43 11.88 8.19
CA ALA A 203 -14.53 10.43 8.19
C ALA A 203 -15.38 9.98 6.99
N ASP A 204 -14.74 9.80 5.84
CA ASP A 204 -15.39 9.35 4.62
C ASP A 204 -15.52 7.82 4.60
N ARG A 205 -16.62 7.31 4.04
CA ARG A 205 -16.75 5.87 3.84
C ARG A 205 -15.61 5.34 2.99
N MET A 206 -15.10 4.17 3.38
CA MET A 206 -14.04 3.50 2.63
C MET A 206 -14.47 3.21 1.19
N ASP A 207 -13.73 3.76 0.24
CA ASP A 207 -13.81 3.37 -1.17
C ASP A 207 -12.62 2.46 -1.52
N MET A 208 -12.93 1.19 -1.75
CA MET A 208 -11.90 0.19 -2.09
C MET A 208 -11.23 0.49 -3.43
N LYS A 209 -11.88 1.17 -4.37
CA LYS A 209 -11.27 1.59 -5.64
C LYS A 209 -10.21 2.67 -5.39
N LYS A 210 -10.53 3.66 -4.53
CA LYS A 210 -9.56 4.69 -4.11
C LYS A 210 -8.41 4.09 -3.31
N LEU A 211 -8.72 3.18 -2.37
CA LEU A 211 -7.67 2.50 -1.60
C LEU A 211 -6.66 1.79 -2.51
N LEU A 212 -7.14 1.10 -3.52
CA LEU A 212 -6.34 0.31 -4.46
C LEU A 212 -5.75 1.14 -5.61
N GLY A 213 -6.23 2.37 -5.84
CA GLY A 213 -5.78 3.22 -6.94
C GLY A 213 -6.28 2.79 -8.31
N VAL A 214 -7.50 2.23 -8.35
CA VAL A 214 -8.17 1.79 -9.59
C VAL A 214 -9.33 2.70 -10.00
N ASP A 215 -9.43 3.86 -9.36
CA ASP A 215 -10.40 4.91 -9.66
C ASP A 215 -9.91 5.91 -10.75
N GLY A 216 -8.72 5.69 -11.30
CA GLY A 216 -8.10 6.57 -12.30
C GLY A 216 -7.41 7.81 -11.71
N GLN A 217 -7.51 8.06 -10.41
CA GLN A 217 -7.00 9.29 -9.79
C GLN A 217 -5.59 9.17 -9.16
N GLY A 218 -4.99 7.99 -9.13
CA GLY A 218 -3.66 7.83 -8.53
C GLY A 218 -3.02 6.48 -8.73
N LYS A 219 -1.74 6.48 -9.08
CA LYS A 219 -0.99 5.27 -9.48
C LYS A 219 -0.88 4.18 -8.39
N ASN A 220 -1.06 4.50 -7.10
CA ASN A 220 -0.84 3.56 -5.99
C ASN A 220 -1.92 3.68 -4.91
N GLY A 221 -3.07 4.29 -5.22
CA GLY A 221 -4.18 4.49 -4.31
C GLY A 221 -3.86 5.36 -3.10
N THR A 222 -4.75 5.31 -2.11
CA THR A 222 -4.64 6.12 -0.88
C THR A 222 -3.32 5.91 -0.15
N ILE A 223 -2.81 4.68 -0.08
CA ILE A 223 -1.50 4.41 0.56
C ILE A 223 -0.37 5.05 -0.25
N GLY A 224 -0.44 5.03 -1.59
CA GLY A 224 0.52 5.71 -2.46
C GLY A 224 0.54 7.22 -2.23
N TYR A 225 -0.63 7.83 -2.09
CA TYR A 225 -0.77 9.24 -1.74
C TYR A 225 -0.08 9.56 -0.39
N ILE A 226 -0.36 8.77 0.67
CA ILE A 226 0.27 8.93 1.98
C ILE A 226 1.81 8.77 1.87
N TYR A 227 2.28 7.82 1.06
CA TYR A 227 3.72 7.60 0.84
C TYR A 227 4.41 8.67 -0.02
N GLY A 228 3.65 9.51 -0.69
CA GLY A 228 4.13 10.72 -1.37
C GLY A 228 4.55 11.84 -0.42
N HIS A 229 4.12 11.81 0.85
CA HIS A 229 4.51 12.80 1.85
C HIS A 229 5.98 12.64 2.25
N LYS A 230 6.66 13.78 2.49
CA LYS A 230 8.09 13.80 2.85
C LYS A 230 8.33 13.13 4.20
N GLU A 231 7.57 13.53 5.21
CA GLU A 231 7.58 12.91 6.53
C GLU A 231 6.29 12.15 6.78
N ARG A 232 6.40 10.97 7.37
CA ARG A 232 5.26 10.14 7.75
C ARG A 232 5.62 9.19 8.89
N ALA A 233 4.72 9.06 9.85
CA ALA A 233 4.79 8.08 10.92
C ALA A 233 3.48 7.29 10.98
N CYS A 234 3.57 5.98 10.88
CA CYS A 234 2.40 5.10 10.96
C CYS A 234 2.14 4.68 12.41
N ILE A 235 0.91 4.84 12.85
CA ILE A 235 0.41 4.55 14.20
C ILE A 235 -0.74 3.56 14.05
N GLU A 236 -0.56 2.34 14.58
CA GLU A 236 -1.50 1.24 14.36
C GLU A 236 -2.09 0.72 15.68
N THR A 237 -3.25 0.10 15.61
CA THR A 237 -3.73 -0.79 16.67
C THR A 237 -3.02 -2.15 16.58
N ARG A 238 -2.86 -2.82 17.73
CA ARG A 238 -2.11 -4.10 17.79
C ARG A 238 -2.84 -5.28 17.17
N ASN A 239 -4.15 -5.19 17.04
CA ASN A 239 -5.05 -6.22 16.53
C ASN A 239 -5.16 -6.30 15.00
N LEU A 240 -4.32 -5.57 14.26
CA LEU A 240 -4.29 -5.67 12.81
C LEU A 240 -3.66 -6.99 12.35
N SER A 241 -4.43 -7.76 11.58
CA SER A 241 -3.96 -8.99 10.94
C SER A 241 -2.83 -8.71 9.97
N GLN A 242 -1.83 -9.57 9.95
CA GLN A 242 -0.79 -9.54 8.93
C GLN A 242 -1.26 -10.33 7.69
N PRO A 243 -0.93 -9.87 6.47
CA PRO A 243 -1.12 -10.69 5.28
C PRO A 243 -0.34 -12.01 5.43
N GLU A 244 -0.99 -13.13 5.09
CA GLU A 244 -0.38 -14.44 5.12
C GLU A 244 0.49 -14.64 3.86
N GLU A 245 1.80 -14.84 4.04
CA GLU A 245 2.68 -15.20 2.92
C GLU A 245 2.52 -16.68 2.61
N LEU A 246 2.10 -17.00 1.38
CA LEU A 246 1.97 -18.37 0.90
C LEU A 246 3.32 -18.86 0.34
N ALA A 247 3.48 -20.17 0.24
CA ALA A 247 4.68 -20.77 -0.33
C ALA A 247 4.98 -20.16 -1.72
N PRO A 248 6.20 -19.67 -1.96
CA PRO A 248 6.59 -19.13 -3.25
C PRO A 248 6.64 -20.23 -4.31
N SER A 249 6.48 -19.86 -5.56
CA SER A 249 6.67 -20.75 -6.70
C SER A 249 7.78 -20.22 -7.59
N ASP A 250 8.78 -21.05 -7.87
CA ASP A 250 9.92 -20.73 -8.72
C ASP A 250 9.82 -21.40 -10.11
N THR A 251 8.73 -22.15 -10.34
CA THR A 251 8.54 -22.96 -11.56
C THR A 251 7.30 -22.56 -12.37
N LYS A 252 6.40 -21.74 -11.79
CA LYS A 252 5.13 -21.38 -12.45
C LYS A 252 5.33 -20.45 -13.64
N TRP A 253 6.30 -19.56 -13.59
CA TRP A 253 6.53 -18.54 -14.57
C TRP A 253 7.85 -18.72 -15.30
N SER A 254 7.82 -18.74 -16.63
CA SER A 254 9.00 -18.54 -17.46
C SER A 254 9.26 -17.04 -17.71
N ARG A 255 10.51 -16.70 -18.08
CA ARG A 255 10.85 -15.31 -18.48
C ARG A 255 10.01 -14.82 -19.66
N ARG A 256 9.78 -15.70 -20.64
CA ARG A 256 8.95 -15.39 -21.81
C ARG A 256 7.52 -15.04 -21.41
N GLN A 257 6.92 -15.80 -20.48
CA GLN A 257 5.56 -15.52 -19.99
C GLN A 257 5.51 -14.21 -19.21
N LEU A 258 6.48 -13.95 -18.32
CA LEU A 258 6.53 -12.68 -17.57
C LEU A 258 6.68 -11.49 -18.52
N ARG A 259 7.61 -11.58 -19.50
CA ARG A 259 7.78 -10.53 -20.51
C ARG A 259 6.48 -10.29 -21.27
N LYS A 260 5.84 -11.35 -21.79
CA LYS A 260 4.55 -11.24 -22.49
C LYS A 260 3.48 -10.58 -21.62
N GLY A 261 3.37 -10.98 -20.35
CA GLY A 261 2.46 -10.34 -19.39
C GLY A 261 2.71 -8.86 -19.18
N CYS A 262 3.98 -8.47 -19.11
CA CYS A 262 4.36 -7.07 -18.86
C CYS A 262 4.28 -6.17 -20.09
N THR A 263 4.27 -6.71 -21.30
CA THR A 263 4.25 -5.93 -22.56
C THR A 263 2.94 -6.12 -23.31
N GLU A 264 2.72 -7.29 -23.92
CA GLU A 264 1.57 -7.55 -24.79
C GLU A 264 0.24 -7.71 -24.01
N CYS A 265 0.30 -8.22 -22.79
CA CYS A 265 -0.87 -8.55 -21.98
C CYS A 265 -1.02 -7.71 -20.72
N ALA A 266 -0.31 -6.57 -20.65
CA ALA A 266 -0.34 -5.68 -19.48
C ALA A 266 -1.76 -5.30 -19.08
N GLU A 267 -2.57 -4.90 -20.06
CA GLU A 267 -3.98 -4.48 -19.88
C GLU A 267 -5.01 -5.60 -20.03
N ASN A 268 -4.57 -6.82 -20.29
CA ASN A 268 -5.45 -7.95 -20.52
C ASN A 268 -5.75 -8.70 -19.21
N ALA A 269 -6.83 -8.27 -18.49
CA ALA A 269 -7.28 -8.94 -17.27
C ALA A 269 -7.48 -10.43 -17.44
N TYR A 270 -8.14 -10.82 -18.51
CA TYR A 270 -8.49 -12.21 -18.77
C TYR A 270 -7.22 -13.07 -18.87
N TRP A 271 -6.17 -12.57 -19.53
CA TRP A 271 -4.89 -13.28 -19.60
C TRP A 271 -4.28 -13.53 -18.21
N TRP A 272 -4.31 -12.52 -17.34
CA TRP A 272 -3.81 -12.67 -15.97
C TRP A 272 -4.69 -13.60 -15.14
N GLU A 273 -6.02 -13.49 -15.27
CA GLU A 273 -6.99 -14.30 -14.54
C GLU A 273 -6.89 -15.81 -14.83
N GLN A 274 -6.51 -16.18 -16.05
CA GLN A 274 -6.27 -17.59 -16.41
C GLN A 274 -5.18 -18.24 -15.55
N HIS A 275 -4.24 -17.46 -15.03
CA HIS A 275 -3.18 -17.92 -14.14
C HIS A 275 -3.62 -18.03 -12.67
N TYR A 276 -4.80 -17.51 -12.33
CA TYR A 276 -5.33 -17.47 -10.95
C TYR A 276 -6.81 -17.86 -10.92
N PRO A 277 -7.14 -19.14 -11.13
CA PRO A 277 -8.52 -19.63 -11.09
C PRO A 277 -9.22 -19.23 -9.78
N GLY A 278 -10.47 -18.78 -9.87
CA GLY A 278 -11.27 -18.34 -8.73
C GLY A 278 -11.03 -16.89 -8.29
N PHE A 279 -10.18 -16.15 -9.00
CA PHE A 279 -9.93 -14.73 -8.76
C PHE A 279 -10.24 -13.88 -9.99
N GLU A 280 -10.57 -12.62 -9.76
CA GLU A 280 -10.60 -11.56 -10.76
C GLU A 280 -9.44 -10.59 -10.52
N VAL A 281 -8.88 -10.05 -11.57
CA VAL A 281 -7.82 -9.04 -11.48
C VAL A 281 -8.43 -7.69 -11.16
N VAL A 282 -7.96 -7.06 -10.09
CA VAL A 282 -8.36 -5.71 -9.69
C VAL A 282 -7.34 -4.68 -10.16
N GLN A 283 -6.06 -5.01 -10.04
CA GLN A 283 -4.97 -4.11 -10.41
C GLN A 283 -3.78 -4.90 -10.93
N VAL A 284 -3.14 -4.37 -11.98
CA VAL A 284 -1.84 -4.81 -12.48
C VAL A 284 -0.88 -3.63 -12.42
N MET A 285 0.24 -3.78 -11.75
CA MET A 285 1.33 -2.81 -11.72
C MET A 285 2.56 -3.44 -12.34
N ILE A 286 3.10 -2.81 -13.37
CA ILE A 286 4.30 -3.27 -14.05
C ILE A 286 5.43 -2.30 -13.73
N TYR A 287 6.56 -2.88 -13.34
CA TYR A 287 7.79 -2.15 -13.07
C TYR A 287 8.83 -2.57 -14.10
N ASP A 288 9.17 -1.64 -14.97
CA ASP A 288 10.25 -1.83 -15.91
C ASP A 288 11.57 -1.33 -15.29
N PRO A 289 12.61 -2.16 -15.24
CA PRO A 289 13.91 -1.75 -14.72
C PRO A 289 14.55 -0.58 -15.45
N GLY A 290 14.28 -0.45 -16.77
CA GLY A 290 14.78 0.66 -17.59
C GLY A 290 14.27 2.03 -17.16
N GLN A 291 13.18 2.08 -16.42
CA GLN A 291 12.47 3.29 -16.04
C GLN A 291 12.78 3.80 -14.62
N LEU A 292 13.49 3.03 -13.83
CA LEU A 292 13.97 3.45 -12.50
C LEU A 292 15.12 4.47 -12.59
N TYR A 293 15.63 4.71 -13.81
CA TYR A 293 16.72 5.65 -14.08
C TYR A 293 16.27 6.62 -15.17
N GLU A 294 16.34 7.91 -14.86
CA GLU A 294 16.20 8.98 -15.87
C GLU A 294 17.29 8.80 -16.94
N ALA A 295 16.98 9.08 -18.20
CA ALA A 295 17.83 8.78 -19.37
C ALA A 295 19.24 9.40 -19.31
N ASP A 296 19.42 10.44 -18.51
CA ASP A 296 20.65 11.22 -18.34
C ASP A 296 21.48 10.83 -17.11
N ARG A 297 21.08 9.79 -16.37
CA ARG A 297 21.83 9.31 -15.20
C ARG A 297 22.40 7.92 -15.45
N PRO A 298 23.73 7.73 -15.32
CA PRO A 298 24.34 6.43 -15.51
C PRO A 298 23.81 5.44 -14.45
N ARG A 299 23.56 4.21 -14.90
CA ARG A 299 23.22 3.10 -13.99
C ARG A 299 24.39 2.89 -13.04
N PRO A 300 24.15 2.67 -11.73
CA PRO A 300 25.23 2.29 -10.82
C PRO A 300 25.88 0.98 -11.30
N ASP A 301 27.20 0.96 -11.31
CA ASP A 301 27.97 -0.23 -11.69
C ASP A 301 27.49 -1.50 -10.97
N GLY A 302 27.31 -2.58 -11.71
CA GLY A 302 26.88 -3.87 -11.19
C GLY A 302 25.37 -4.02 -10.96
N TRP A 303 24.52 -3.09 -11.44
CA TRP A 303 23.07 -3.18 -11.32
C TRP A 303 22.41 -3.55 -12.64
N GLU A 304 22.24 -4.83 -12.83
CA GLU A 304 21.41 -5.39 -13.90
C GLU A 304 20.04 -5.78 -13.36
N ALA A 305 19.13 -4.84 -13.27
CA ALA A 305 17.71 -5.17 -13.22
C ALA A 305 17.30 -5.50 -14.67
N THR A 306 17.50 -6.72 -15.04
CA THR A 306 17.40 -7.17 -16.43
C THR A 306 15.99 -7.54 -16.85
N GLU A 307 15.02 -7.58 -15.93
CA GLU A 307 13.68 -8.09 -16.25
C GLU A 307 12.57 -7.27 -15.58
N ALA A 308 11.49 -7.06 -16.32
CA ALA A 308 10.27 -6.46 -15.83
C ALA A 308 9.71 -7.26 -14.63
N GLN A 309 8.98 -6.58 -13.78
CA GLN A 309 8.29 -7.17 -12.64
C GLN A 309 6.81 -6.86 -12.73
N ALA A 310 5.97 -7.82 -12.38
CA ALA A 310 4.54 -7.61 -12.24
C ALA A 310 4.12 -7.71 -10.76
N TYR A 311 3.19 -6.84 -10.37
CA TYR A 311 2.53 -6.92 -9.08
C TYR A 311 1.03 -6.79 -9.29
N LEU A 312 0.28 -7.81 -8.82
CA LEU A 312 -1.15 -7.91 -9.02
C LEU A 312 -1.89 -7.81 -7.69
N ILE A 313 -3.04 -7.17 -7.71
CA ILE A 313 -4.06 -7.31 -6.68
C ILE A 313 -5.23 -8.06 -7.30
N LEU A 314 -5.57 -9.18 -6.69
CA LEU A 314 -6.62 -10.08 -7.11
C LEU A 314 -7.73 -10.09 -6.06
N ARG A 315 -8.99 -10.21 -6.49
CA ARG A 315 -10.15 -10.38 -5.62
C ARG A 315 -10.78 -11.74 -5.88
N ARG A 316 -11.16 -12.45 -4.83
CA ARG A 316 -11.83 -13.74 -4.93
C ARG A 316 -13.20 -13.58 -5.59
N ARG A 317 -13.49 -14.40 -6.60
CA ARG A 317 -14.81 -14.46 -7.25
C ARG A 317 -15.83 -15.00 -6.26
N GLY A 318 -17.10 -14.54 -6.35
CA GLY A 318 -18.17 -14.97 -5.46
C GLY A 318 -18.27 -14.18 -4.13
N PHE A 319 -17.31 -13.32 -3.79
CA PHE A 319 -17.56 -12.29 -2.79
C PHE A 319 -18.55 -11.28 -3.40
N ALA A 320 -19.74 -11.21 -2.82
CA ALA A 320 -20.85 -10.45 -3.36
C ALA A 320 -20.44 -9.02 -3.71
N LYS A 321 -20.65 -8.61 -4.96
CA LYS A 321 -20.78 -7.19 -5.31
C LYS A 321 -21.97 -6.71 -4.51
N VAL A 322 -21.76 -6.12 -3.34
CA VAL A 322 -22.83 -5.41 -2.65
C VAL A 322 -23.30 -4.35 -3.64
N ARG A 323 -24.53 -4.50 -4.09
CA ARG A 323 -25.18 -3.54 -4.99
C ARG A 323 -25.07 -2.16 -4.32
N THR A 324 -24.54 -1.23 -5.07
CA THR A 324 -24.51 0.20 -4.76
C THR A 324 -25.92 0.73 -4.57
#